data_de7e83bec084ef5e4858b73ddfa75b00
#
_entry.id   de7e83bec084ef5e4858b73ddfa75b00
#
_cell.length_a   1.000
_cell.length_b   1.000
_cell.length_c   1.000
_cell.angle_alpha   90.00
_cell.angle_beta   90.00
_cell.angle_gamma   90.00
#
_symmetry.space_group_name_H-M   'P 1'
#
loop_
_entity.id
_entity.type
_entity.pdbx_description
1 polymer ?
#
loop_
_entity_poly.entity_id
_entity_poly.type
_entity_poly.pdbx_seq_one_letter_code
_entity_poly.pdbx_strand_id
1 'polypeptide(L)'
;MRPNAPCIGIVNPTRDPLITMQLTCQRNSLTTAFQTVSGVVPTRTTKDILKNVKLQVGGGKATLIGNDSEIGMRCDVPDVESDSRGEALLPTSRVLAVLRELTDDVVKLEVTGDATWIRCGYSEFRLSAEDPADFPPVATFEDTDYFVVPAAALRLMIRRTIFATDSESTRYALGGIQMELGPEKLTLAATDSRRLAVVTAASSIVGRPEIPAVSPVIPSKAMGLIEKSLGDGTGEAHIALHQNDIVVRCMGTTIASQLVQGRFPDYRKVVPDSYNSTIDMVVAPFFSAVRQAMIVTSEESRGVDFEFGKGTLRLNSQAADIGQSKIEMPIAYDGPEMTITFDPRYVADFLKVLDAGSQFHLKLISHDDRAALVTDDNYTYVVMPLSRDR
;
A
#
# COMPACT_ATOMS: atom_id res chain seq x y z
N MET A 1 28.05 25.63 -77.48
CA MET A 1 26.98 25.07 -76.58
C MET A 1 27.55 23.85 -75.92
N ARG A 2 27.82 23.94 -74.64
CA ARG A 2 28.20 22.81 -73.80
C ARG A 2 27.04 22.54 -72.85
N PRO A 3 26.59 21.32 -72.60
CA PRO A 3 25.49 21.04 -71.64
C PRO A 3 26.00 21.03 -70.19
N ASN A 4 25.22 21.68 -69.31
CA ASN A 4 25.41 21.66 -67.89
C ASN A 4 25.23 20.23 -67.31
N ALA A 5 26.19 19.76 -66.55
CA ALA A 5 26.05 18.58 -65.67
C ALA A 5 25.31 18.96 -64.38
N PRO A 6 24.42 18.11 -63.87
CA PRO A 6 23.73 18.35 -62.60
C PRO A 6 24.69 18.10 -61.44
N CYS A 7 24.74 19.06 -60.49
CA CYS A 7 25.39 18.88 -59.19
C CYS A 7 24.66 17.78 -58.39
N ILE A 8 25.33 16.65 -58.19
CA ILE A 8 24.93 15.63 -57.24
C ILE A 8 25.18 16.22 -55.82
N GLY A 9 24.13 16.59 -55.15
CA GLY A 9 24.21 16.98 -53.76
C GLY A 9 24.74 15.83 -52.89
N ILE A 10 25.88 16.05 -52.25
CA ILE A 10 26.43 15.15 -51.23
C ILE A 10 25.45 15.17 -50.05
N VAL A 11 24.66 14.13 -49.93
CA VAL A 11 23.91 13.85 -48.71
C VAL A 11 24.96 13.54 -47.65
N ASN A 12 25.19 14.48 -46.73
CA ASN A 12 25.96 14.22 -45.54
C ASN A 12 25.32 13.04 -44.79
N PRO A 13 26.08 11.98 -44.45
CA PRO A 13 25.59 10.95 -43.55
C PRO A 13 25.24 11.63 -42.23
N THR A 14 23.96 11.62 -41.88
CA THR A 14 23.49 11.99 -40.54
C THR A 14 24.33 11.21 -39.55
N ARG A 15 25.18 11.92 -38.78
CA ARG A 15 25.86 11.32 -37.64
C ARG A 15 24.76 10.70 -36.77
N ASP A 16 24.83 9.39 -36.56
CA ASP A 16 23.98 8.75 -35.57
C ASP A 16 24.13 9.51 -34.23
N PRO A 17 23.04 9.89 -33.57
CA PRO A 17 23.12 10.62 -32.32
C PRO A 17 23.96 9.78 -31.35
N LEU A 18 24.98 10.40 -30.74
CA LEU A 18 25.84 9.73 -29.77
C LEU A 18 24.98 9.15 -28.65
N ILE A 19 24.98 7.83 -28.51
CA ILE A 19 24.35 7.13 -27.38
C ILE A 19 25.12 7.53 -26.12
N THR A 20 24.42 8.15 -25.18
CA THR A 20 25.00 8.62 -23.92
C THR A 20 24.84 7.59 -22.81
N MET A 21 23.79 6.75 -22.88
CA MET A 21 23.52 5.68 -21.91
C MET A 21 22.79 4.52 -22.62
N GLN A 22 23.13 3.28 -22.27
CA GLN A 22 22.42 2.09 -22.73
C GLN A 22 22.32 1.05 -21.64
N LEU A 23 21.25 0.28 -21.68
CA LEU A 23 21.07 -0.91 -20.83
C LEU A 23 20.27 -1.97 -21.58
N THR A 24 20.51 -3.23 -21.21
CA THR A 24 19.73 -4.38 -21.65
C THR A 24 19.23 -5.12 -20.41
N CYS A 25 17.99 -5.55 -20.41
CA CYS A 25 17.39 -6.29 -19.30
C CYS A 25 16.24 -7.18 -19.77
N GLN A 26 15.79 -8.06 -18.88
CA GLN A 26 14.59 -8.85 -19.11
C GLN A 26 13.35 -7.95 -19.07
N ARG A 27 12.47 -8.07 -20.06
CA ARG A 27 11.22 -7.30 -20.17
C ARG A 27 10.35 -7.41 -18.91
N ASN A 28 10.19 -8.62 -18.38
CA ASN A 28 9.37 -8.87 -17.20
C ASN A 28 9.95 -8.16 -15.96
N SER A 29 11.27 -8.19 -15.77
CA SER A 29 11.97 -7.50 -14.69
C SER A 29 11.76 -5.99 -14.76
N LEU A 30 11.94 -5.40 -15.95
CA LEU A 30 11.72 -3.98 -16.17
C LEU A 30 10.25 -3.59 -15.97
N THR A 31 9.32 -4.40 -16.49
CA THR A 31 7.87 -4.15 -16.36
C THR A 31 7.43 -4.17 -14.91
N THR A 32 7.86 -5.16 -14.13
CA THR A 32 7.53 -5.28 -12.71
C THR A 32 8.08 -4.10 -11.91
N ALA A 33 9.36 -3.76 -12.09
CA ALA A 33 9.99 -2.62 -11.40
C ALA A 33 9.31 -1.30 -11.80
N PHE A 34 9.00 -1.12 -13.09
CA PHE A 34 8.35 0.10 -13.58
C PHE A 34 6.91 0.23 -13.06
N GLN A 35 6.14 -0.86 -13.01
CA GLN A 35 4.80 -0.90 -12.41
C GLN A 35 4.85 -0.57 -10.91
N THR A 36 5.84 -1.10 -10.19
CA THR A 36 6.04 -0.82 -8.78
C THR A 36 6.27 0.67 -8.54
N VAL A 37 7.23 1.27 -9.24
CA VAL A 37 7.56 2.70 -9.10
C VAL A 37 6.44 3.60 -9.61
N SER A 38 5.71 3.20 -10.65
CA SER A 38 4.57 3.99 -11.17
C SER A 38 3.46 4.20 -10.13
N GLY A 39 3.41 3.36 -9.09
CA GLY A 39 2.44 3.50 -7.99
C GLY A 39 2.59 4.78 -7.17
N VAL A 40 3.79 5.38 -7.13
CA VAL A 40 4.02 6.66 -6.46
C VAL A 40 3.75 7.85 -7.38
N VAL A 41 3.90 7.67 -8.71
CA VAL A 41 3.77 8.76 -9.69
C VAL A 41 2.35 9.36 -9.67
N PRO A 42 2.21 10.68 -9.47
CA PRO A 42 0.89 11.30 -9.37
C PRO A 42 0.20 11.37 -10.74
N THR A 43 -1.08 11.03 -10.78
CA THR A 43 -1.91 11.16 -12.00
C THR A 43 -2.26 12.63 -12.30
N ARG A 44 -2.32 13.46 -11.26
CA ARG A 44 -2.58 14.92 -11.36
C ARG A 44 -1.53 15.64 -10.53
N THR A 45 -0.82 16.57 -11.16
CA THR A 45 0.21 17.39 -10.52
C THR A 45 0.41 18.69 -11.32
N THR A 46 0.81 19.74 -10.62
CA THR A 46 1.23 21.01 -11.23
C THR A 46 2.69 20.97 -11.70
N LYS A 47 3.45 19.94 -11.28
CA LYS A 47 4.86 19.74 -11.66
C LYS A 47 4.95 18.60 -12.66
N ASP A 48 5.00 18.91 -13.95
CA ASP A 48 4.97 17.90 -15.02
C ASP A 48 6.11 16.90 -14.93
N ILE A 49 7.28 17.30 -14.43
CA ILE A 49 8.43 16.43 -14.24
C ILE A 49 8.11 15.19 -13.35
N LEU A 50 7.20 15.34 -12.37
CA LEU A 50 6.78 14.24 -11.49
C LEU A 50 5.89 13.20 -12.18
N LYS A 51 5.42 13.46 -13.41
CA LYS A 51 4.70 12.46 -14.23
C LYS A 51 5.64 11.44 -14.86
N ASN A 52 6.94 11.63 -14.71
CA ASN A 52 7.97 10.75 -15.23
C ASN A 52 8.53 9.84 -14.13
N VAL A 53 9.08 8.71 -14.55
CA VAL A 53 9.98 7.87 -13.76
C VAL A 53 11.40 8.20 -14.19
N LYS A 54 12.27 8.53 -13.24
CA LYS A 54 13.70 8.73 -13.50
C LYS A 54 14.39 7.37 -13.53
N LEU A 55 15.08 7.06 -14.60
CA LEU A 55 15.99 5.93 -14.72
C LEU A 55 17.40 6.40 -14.38
N GLN A 56 18.06 5.71 -13.47
CA GLN A 56 19.47 5.93 -13.10
C GLN A 56 20.24 4.65 -13.37
N VAL A 57 21.31 4.73 -14.18
CA VAL A 57 22.16 3.59 -14.56
C VAL A 57 23.59 3.89 -14.12
N GLY A 58 24.24 2.90 -13.52
CA GLY A 58 25.64 3.01 -13.12
C GLY A 58 26.15 1.79 -12.36
N GLY A 59 27.41 1.42 -12.60
CA GLY A 59 28.04 0.29 -11.91
C GLY A 59 27.38 -1.06 -12.17
N GLY A 60 26.85 -1.26 -13.39
CA GLY A 60 26.14 -2.51 -13.76
C GLY A 60 24.75 -2.64 -13.13
N LYS A 61 24.18 -1.55 -12.59
CA LYS A 61 22.86 -1.52 -11.97
C LYS A 61 21.99 -0.46 -12.63
N ALA A 62 20.68 -0.70 -12.60
CA ALA A 62 19.69 0.29 -12.98
C ALA A 62 18.65 0.43 -11.86
N THR A 63 18.32 1.65 -11.52
CA THR A 63 17.31 1.99 -10.52
C THR A 63 16.27 2.91 -11.13
N LEU A 64 15.00 2.56 -10.97
CA LEU A 64 13.85 3.39 -11.31
C LEU A 64 13.46 4.21 -10.09
N ILE A 65 13.17 5.51 -10.29
CA ILE A 65 12.90 6.46 -9.21
C ILE A 65 11.62 7.21 -9.54
N GLY A 66 10.67 7.20 -8.62
CA GLY A 66 9.42 7.96 -8.69
C GLY A 66 9.26 8.86 -7.46
N ASN A 67 8.52 9.96 -7.61
CA ASN A 67 8.31 10.93 -6.54
C ASN A 67 6.98 11.67 -6.75
N ASP A 68 6.21 11.86 -5.66
CA ASP A 68 5.00 12.71 -5.68
C ASP A 68 5.13 13.99 -4.81
N SER A 69 6.33 14.29 -4.33
CA SER A 69 6.73 15.34 -3.40
C SER A 69 6.60 14.99 -1.90
N GLU A 70 5.78 14.03 -1.53
CA GLU A 70 5.63 13.55 -0.14
C GLU A 70 6.22 12.15 0.03
N ILE A 71 6.10 11.35 -1.03
CA ILE A 71 6.59 9.96 -1.06
C ILE A 71 7.55 9.81 -2.23
N GLY A 72 8.73 9.31 -1.95
CA GLY A 72 9.72 8.91 -2.94
C GLY A 72 9.89 7.39 -2.95
N MET A 73 10.09 6.82 -4.13
CA MET A 73 10.35 5.39 -4.30
C MET A 73 11.54 5.17 -5.23
N ARG A 74 12.42 4.26 -4.85
CA ARG A 74 13.51 3.72 -5.66
C ARG A 74 13.31 2.22 -5.78
N CYS A 75 13.42 1.69 -6.98
CA CYS A 75 13.30 0.25 -7.24
C CYS A 75 14.40 -0.19 -8.19
N ASP A 76 15.21 -1.12 -7.76
CA ASP A 76 16.26 -1.70 -8.58
C ASP A 76 15.64 -2.63 -9.64
N VAL A 77 16.15 -2.53 -10.87
CA VAL A 77 15.81 -3.46 -11.95
C VAL A 77 16.77 -4.63 -11.86
N PRO A 78 16.32 -5.86 -11.62
CA PRO A 78 17.22 -7.01 -11.58
C PRO A 78 17.72 -7.38 -12.98
N ASP A 79 18.84 -8.10 -13.01
CA ASP A 79 19.41 -8.71 -14.22
C ASP A 79 19.67 -7.70 -15.36
N VAL A 80 20.27 -6.56 -15.02
CA VAL A 80 20.63 -5.50 -15.99
C VAL A 80 22.05 -5.69 -16.46
N GLU A 81 22.23 -5.60 -17.79
CA GLU A 81 23.52 -5.50 -18.45
C GLU A 81 23.73 -4.07 -18.94
N SER A 82 24.75 -3.39 -18.39
CA SER A 82 25.14 -2.03 -18.79
C SER A 82 26.55 -1.69 -18.37
N ASP A 83 27.34 -1.18 -19.32
CA ASP A 83 28.68 -0.62 -19.07
C ASP A 83 28.64 0.92 -19.01
N SER A 84 27.48 1.51 -19.21
CA SER A 84 27.30 2.95 -19.26
C SER A 84 26.87 3.53 -17.92
N ARG A 85 26.93 4.86 -17.77
CA ARG A 85 26.39 5.62 -16.66
C ARG A 85 25.57 6.78 -17.19
N GLY A 86 24.47 7.08 -16.55
CA GLY A 86 23.63 8.19 -16.90
C GLY A 86 22.28 8.17 -16.24
N GLU A 87 21.47 9.16 -16.58
CA GLU A 87 20.12 9.35 -16.09
C GLU A 87 19.19 9.72 -17.24
N ALA A 88 17.94 9.33 -17.16
CA ALA A 88 16.91 9.69 -18.13
C ALA A 88 15.55 9.80 -17.46
N LEU A 89 14.68 10.67 -17.97
CA LEU A 89 13.27 10.71 -17.60
C LEU A 89 12.45 9.89 -18.59
N LEU A 90 11.61 9.03 -18.05
CA LEU A 90 10.76 8.12 -18.79
C LEU A 90 9.28 8.49 -18.54
N PRO A 91 8.55 8.97 -19.57
CA PRO A 91 7.13 9.32 -19.41
C PRO A 91 6.31 8.10 -18.98
N THR A 92 5.83 8.09 -17.73
CA THR A 92 5.28 6.89 -17.06
C THR A 92 4.18 6.21 -17.86
N SER A 93 3.16 6.95 -18.29
CA SER A 93 2.02 6.38 -19.03
C SER A 93 2.42 5.77 -20.38
N ARG A 94 3.37 6.41 -21.08
CA ARG A 94 3.84 5.94 -22.39
C ARG A 94 4.68 4.68 -22.26
N VAL A 95 5.64 4.68 -21.33
CA VAL A 95 6.50 3.53 -21.10
C VAL A 95 5.70 2.33 -20.61
N LEU A 96 4.73 2.52 -19.69
CA LEU A 96 3.83 1.43 -19.28
C LEU A 96 3.02 0.86 -20.45
N ALA A 97 2.52 1.72 -21.34
CA ALA A 97 1.80 1.27 -22.53
C ALA A 97 2.72 0.45 -23.46
N VAL A 98 3.93 0.93 -23.71
CA VAL A 98 4.93 0.22 -24.53
C VAL A 98 5.25 -1.14 -23.91
N LEU A 99 5.62 -1.18 -22.61
CA LEU A 99 6.03 -2.43 -21.94
C LEU A 99 4.92 -3.51 -21.93
N ARG A 100 3.65 -3.11 -21.95
CA ARG A 100 2.50 -4.05 -22.01
C ARG A 100 2.36 -4.71 -23.36
N GLU A 101 2.69 -4.01 -24.45
CA GLU A 101 2.51 -4.50 -25.81
C GLU A 101 3.75 -5.24 -26.37
N LEU A 102 4.90 -5.14 -25.70
CA LEU A 102 6.11 -5.87 -26.09
C LEU A 102 5.93 -7.38 -25.89
N THR A 103 6.42 -8.16 -26.84
CA THR A 103 6.26 -9.63 -26.86
C THR A 103 7.55 -10.39 -26.58
N ASP A 104 8.70 -9.85 -27.00
CA ASP A 104 9.99 -10.50 -26.78
C ASP A 104 10.51 -10.32 -25.35
N ASP A 105 11.40 -11.19 -24.90
CA ASP A 105 11.85 -11.27 -23.50
C ASP A 105 12.91 -10.23 -23.15
N VAL A 106 13.65 -9.72 -24.12
CA VAL A 106 14.78 -8.80 -23.90
C VAL A 106 14.44 -7.41 -24.40
N VAL A 107 14.61 -6.42 -23.55
CA VAL A 107 14.43 -5.00 -23.85
C VAL A 107 15.76 -4.29 -23.77
N LYS A 108 16.05 -3.48 -24.79
CA LYS A 108 17.18 -2.56 -24.82
C LYS A 108 16.69 -1.13 -24.73
N LEU A 109 17.23 -0.38 -23.78
CA LEU A 109 17.02 1.06 -23.63
C LEU A 109 18.29 1.80 -24.05
N GLU A 110 18.14 2.80 -24.92
CA GLU A 110 19.24 3.66 -25.35
C GLU A 110 18.82 5.12 -25.21
N VAL A 111 19.66 5.91 -24.57
CA VAL A 111 19.44 7.35 -24.39
C VAL A 111 20.41 8.10 -25.26
N THR A 112 19.87 9.01 -26.04
CA THR A 112 20.62 10.00 -26.83
C THR A 112 20.35 11.40 -26.24
N GLY A 113 21.03 12.42 -26.74
CA GLY A 113 20.84 13.77 -26.20
C GLY A 113 19.40 14.33 -26.29
N ASP A 114 18.57 13.81 -27.18
CA ASP A 114 17.22 14.31 -27.45
C ASP A 114 16.11 13.25 -27.35
N ALA A 115 16.46 11.97 -27.12
CA ALA A 115 15.50 10.89 -27.12
C ALA A 115 15.91 9.69 -26.28
N THR A 116 14.91 8.96 -25.79
CA THR A 116 15.06 7.62 -25.25
C THR A 116 14.42 6.62 -26.21
N TRP A 117 15.21 5.64 -26.63
CA TRP A 117 14.79 4.56 -27.51
C TRP A 117 14.51 3.29 -26.69
N ILE A 118 13.38 2.65 -26.94
CA ILE A 118 13.01 1.35 -26.36
C ILE A 118 12.94 0.37 -27.52
N ARG A 119 13.82 -0.63 -27.51
CA ARG A 119 13.89 -1.67 -28.55
C ARG A 119 13.63 -3.04 -27.96
N CYS A 120 12.81 -3.84 -28.66
CA CYS A 120 12.47 -5.20 -28.25
C CYS A 120 12.08 -5.99 -29.53
N GLY A 121 12.87 -6.99 -29.88
CA GLY A 121 12.69 -7.72 -31.13
C GLY A 121 12.67 -6.80 -32.35
N TYR A 122 11.57 -6.80 -33.09
CA TYR A 122 11.35 -5.92 -34.24
C TYR A 122 10.67 -4.59 -33.91
N SER A 123 10.36 -4.36 -32.65
CA SER A 123 9.68 -3.14 -32.20
C SER A 123 10.66 -2.08 -31.72
N GLU A 124 10.46 -0.85 -32.19
CA GLU A 124 11.26 0.30 -31.79
C GLU A 124 10.36 1.49 -31.48
N PHE A 125 10.58 2.11 -30.33
CA PHE A 125 9.86 3.30 -29.88
C PHE A 125 10.85 4.40 -29.55
N ARG A 126 10.60 5.60 -30.08
CA ARG A 126 11.34 6.82 -29.75
C ARG A 126 10.48 7.73 -28.88
N LEU A 127 10.94 8.01 -27.68
CA LEU A 127 10.32 8.94 -26.75
C LEU A 127 11.20 10.19 -26.64
N SER A 128 10.60 11.38 -26.58
CA SER A 128 11.34 12.62 -26.35
C SER A 128 12.00 12.59 -24.98
N ALA A 129 13.23 13.02 -24.89
CA ALA A 129 13.95 13.16 -23.64
C ALA A 129 13.61 14.48 -22.96
N GLU A 130 13.46 14.44 -21.63
CA GLU A 130 13.43 15.62 -20.75
C GLU A 130 14.68 15.61 -19.88
N ASP A 131 15.10 16.79 -19.39
CA ASP A 131 16.29 16.90 -18.54
C ASP A 131 16.03 16.29 -17.15
N PRO A 132 16.79 15.27 -16.75
CA PRO A 132 16.64 14.66 -15.44
C PRO A 132 17.20 15.50 -14.27
N ALA A 133 17.89 16.60 -14.52
CA ALA A 133 18.56 17.39 -13.49
C ALA A 133 17.58 18.04 -12.50
N ASP A 134 16.39 18.41 -12.97
CA ASP A 134 15.34 19.07 -12.15
C ASP A 134 14.45 18.05 -11.41
N PHE A 135 14.68 16.74 -11.60
CA PHE A 135 13.89 15.72 -10.90
C PHE A 135 14.25 15.69 -9.41
N PRO A 136 13.26 15.82 -8.50
CA PRO A 136 13.53 15.89 -7.06
C PRO A 136 14.26 14.65 -6.57
N PRO A 137 15.26 14.81 -5.69
CA PRO A 137 15.99 13.68 -5.12
C PRO A 137 15.07 12.81 -4.26
N VAL A 138 15.32 11.52 -4.26
CA VAL A 138 14.66 10.54 -3.40
C VAL A 138 15.71 9.88 -2.51
N ALA A 139 15.44 9.82 -1.22
CA ALA A 139 16.36 9.26 -0.23
C ALA A 139 16.76 7.82 -0.58
N THR A 140 18.02 7.50 -0.31
CA THR A 140 18.57 6.15 -0.28
C THR A 140 18.55 5.64 1.15
N PHE A 141 18.61 4.33 1.33
CA PHE A 141 18.71 3.74 2.67
C PHE A 141 20.20 3.61 3.03
N GLU A 142 20.73 4.57 3.78
CA GLU A 142 22.16 4.62 4.21
C GLU A 142 22.30 4.48 5.73
N ASP A 143 21.19 4.27 6.43
CA ASP A 143 21.14 4.19 7.88
C ASP A 143 21.88 2.95 8.39
N THR A 144 22.65 3.12 9.46
CA THR A 144 23.36 2.06 10.21
C THR A 144 22.53 1.57 11.39
N ASP A 145 21.56 2.37 11.81
CA ASP A 145 20.71 2.16 12.97
C ASP A 145 19.26 2.10 12.51
N TYR A 146 18.64 0.90 12.58
CA TYR A 146 17.31 0.68 12.03
C TYR A 146 16.58 -0.48 12.70
N PHE A 147 15.27 -0.54 12.51
CA PHE A 147 14.41 -1.66 12.92
C PHE A 147 14.29 -2.67 11.79
N VAL A 148 14.17 -3.95 12.18
CA VAL A 148 14.01 -5.07 11.25
C VAL A 148 12.72 -5.82 11.57
N VAL A 149 11.93 -6.06 10.54
CA VAL A 149 10.66 -6.80 10.63
C VAL A 149 10.60 -7.80 9.48
N PRO A 150 10.18 -9.06 9.72
CA PRO A 150 9.93 -10.00 8.62
C PRO A 150 8.95 -9.42 7.61
N ALA A 151 9.28 -9.45 6.32
CA ALA A 151 8.48 -8.83 5.26
C ALA A 151 7.03 -9.36 5.24
N ALA A 152 6.83 -10.68 5.43
CA ALA A 152 5.51 -11.28 5.53
C ALA A 152 4.69 -10.71 6.71
N ALA A 153 5.33 -10.53 7.87
CA ALA A 153 4.68 -9.98 9.04
C ALA A 153 4.25 -8.53 8.82
N LEU A 154 5.16 -7.67 8.31
CA LEU A 154 4.85 -6.27 8.01
C LEU A 154 3.72 -6.15 6.97
N ARG A 155 3.77 -6.95 5.91
CA ARG A 155 2.72 -6.99 4.90
C ARG A 155 1.36 -7.33 5.49
N LEU A 156 1.30 -8.37 6.32
CA LEU A 156 0.07 -8.78 6.99
C LEU A 156 -0.44 -7.69 7.94
N MET A 157 0.45 -7.08 8.72
CA MET A 157 0.10 -5.99 9.63
C MET A 157 -0.51 -4.80 8.89
N ILE A 158 0.08 -4.38 7.77
CA ILE A 158 -0.44 -3.27 6.96
C ILE A 158 -1.84 -3.63 6.41
N ARG A 159 -2.01 -4.81 5.84
CA ARG A 159 -3.32 -5.27 5.32
C ARG A 159 -4.41 -5.29 6.39
N ARG A 160 -4.04 -5.63 7.65
CA ARG A 160 -4.97 -5.69 8.79
C ARG A 160 -5.31 -4.33 9.41
N THR A 161 -4.64 -3.25 8.99
CA THR A 161 -4.85 -1.92 9.57
C THR A 161 -5.25 -0.86 8.57
N ILE A 162 -4.75 -0.90 7.34
CA ILE A 162 -4.88 0.19 6.36
C ILE A 162 -6.34 0.56 6.04
N PHE A 163 -7.26 -0.39 6.04
CA PHE A 163 -8.68 -0.15 5.76
C PHE A 163 -9.41 0.63 6.86
N ALA A 164 -8.81 0.75 8.04
CA ALA A 164 -9.36 1.49 9.17
C ALA A 164 -8.87 2.95 9.24
N THR A 165 -8.10 3.43 8.27
CA THR A 165 -7.67 4.84 8.17
C THR A 165 -8.78 5.72 7.61
N ASP A 166 -8.75 7.03 7.93
CA ASP A 166 -9.63 8.06 7.39
C ASP A 166 -8.80 9.14 6.68
N SER A 167 -8.67 9.02 5.38
CA SER A 167 -7.90 9.96 4.55
C SER A 167 -8.53 11.35 4.42
N GLU A 168 -9.81 11.51 4.78
CA GLU A 168 -10.53 12.79 4.69
C GLU A 168 -10.48 13.58 6.00
N SER A 169 -10.04 12.98 7.10
CA SER A 169 -9.96 13.65 8.39
C SER A 169 -8.88 14.72 8.42
N THR A 170 -9.28 15.94 8.78
CA THR A 170 -8.37 17.09 8.98
C THR A 170 -8.07 17.35 10.45
N ARG A 171 -8.80 16.74 11.38
CA ARG A 171 -8.74 17.04 12.82
C ARG A 171 -7.65 16.27 13.57
N TYR A 172 -7.38 15.04 13.14
CA TYR A 172 -6.42 14.14 13.75
C TYR A 172 -5.59 13.48 12.66
N ALA A 173 -4.47 12.89 13.05
CA ALA A 173 -3.63 12.11 12.15
C ALA A 173 -4.28 10.75 11.79
N LEU A 174 -5.56 10.73 11.37
CA LEU A 174 -6.31 9.52 11.03
C LEU A 174 -6.09 9.05 9.59
N GLY A 175 -5.51 9.92 8.75
CA GLY A 175 -5.18 9.59 7.35
C GLY A 175 -3.99 8.65 7.18
N GLY A 176 -3.47 8.11 8.29
CA GLY A 176 -2.32 7.21 8.29
C GLY A 176 -2.43 6.13 9.37
N ILE A 177 -1.39 5.33 9.43
CA ILE A 177 -1.23 4.25 10.41
C ILE A 177 -0.19 4.68 11.43
N GLN A 178 -0.54 4.67 12.72
CA GLN A 178 0.43 4.87 13.78
C GLN A 178 1.34 3.64 13.87
N MET A 179 2.65 3.86 13.95
CA MET A 179 3.66 2.83 14.04
C MET A 179 4.42 2.98 15.36
N GLU A 180 4.27 2.03 16.27
CA GLU A 180 5.01 1.98 17.52
C GLU A 180 6.19 1.04 17.36
N LEU A 181 7.36 1.62 17.24
CA LEU A 181 8.63 0.91 17.03
C LEU A 181 9.27 0.57 18.36
N GLY A 182 9.59 -0.68 18.57
CA GLY A 182 10.33 -1.16 19.73
C GLY A 182 11.38 -2.22 19.36
N PRO A 183 12.29 -2.53 20.28
CA PRO A 183 13.42 -3.43 19.99
C PRO A 183 13.00 -4.89 19.75
N GLU A 184 11.85 -5.30 20.28
CA GLU A 184 11.35 -6.67 20.19
C GLU A 184 9.95 -6.76 19.59
N LYS A 185 9.27 -5.60 19.49
CA LYS A 185 7.87 -5.54 19.10
C LYS A 185 7.56 -4.32 18.25
N LEU A 186 6.90 -4.54 17.14
CA LEU A 186 6.26 -3.52 16.32
C LEU A 186 4.74 -3.59 16.54
N THR A 187 4.09 -2.43 16.73
CA THR A 187 2.63 -2.31 16.73
C THR A 187 2.17 -1.33 15.66
N LEU A 188 1.18 -1.72 14.87
CA LEU A 188 0.46 -0.83 13.97
C LEU A 188 -0.94 -0.60 14.48
N ALA A 189 -1.40 0.65 14.47
CA ALA A 189 -2.74 1.04 14.86
C ALA A 189 -3.35 2.02 13.85
N ALA A 190 -4.61 1.79 13.48
CA ALA A 190 -5.37 2.65 12.58
C ALA A 190 -6.82 2.79 13.06
N THR A 191 -7.39 3.98 12.93
CA THR A 191 -8.78 4.26 13.31
C THR A 191 -9.37 5.39 12.46
N ASP A 192 -10.68 5.31 12.22
CA ASP A 192 -11.52 6.36 11.62
C ASP A 192 -12.51 6.94 12.65
N SER A 193 -12.27 6.75 13.95
CA SER A 193 -13.13 7.11 15.06
C SER A 193 -14.38 6.22 15.25
N ARG A 194 -14.68 5.31 14.33
CA ARG A 194 -15.81 4.37 14.41
C ARG A 194 -15.35 2.92 14.54
N ARG A 195 -14.12 2.67 14.16
CA ARG A 195 -13.45 1.38 14.28
C ARG A 195 -11.97 1.59 14.57
N LEU A 196 -11.37 0.59 15.17
CA LEU A 196 -9.95 0.58 15.53
C LEU A 196 -9.36 -0.78 15.16
N ALA A 197 -8.27 -0.78 14.39
CA ALA A 197 -7.49 -1.96 14.10
C ALA A 197 -6.11 -1.84 14.76
N VAL A 198 -5.72 -2.83 15.57
CA VAL A 198 -4.42 -2.89 16.24
C VAL A 198 -3.82 -4.26 16.00
N VAL A 199 -2.60 -4.30 15.50
CA VAL A 199 -1.87 -5.55 15.25
C VAL A 199 -0.44 -5.43 15.70
N THR A 200 0.12 -6.52 16.23
CA THR A 200 1.50 -6.57 16.70
C THR A 200 2.26 -7.72 16.09
N ALA A 201 3.55 -7.50 15.87
CA ALA A 201 4.48 -8.55 15.45
C ALA A 201 5.84 -8.38 16.12
N ALA A 202 6.66 -9.42 16.06
CA ALA A 202 8.04 -9.35 16.50
C ALA A 202 8.86 -8.41 15.60
N SER A 203 9.77 -7.68 16.20
CA SER A 203 10.79 -6.89 15.52
C SER A 203 12.15 -7.11 16.16
N SER A 204 13.19 -6.68 15.49
CA SER A 204 14.55 -6.61 16.03
C SER A 204 15.20 -5.30 15.61
N ILE A 205 16.38 -5.00 16.14
CA ILE A 205 17.13 -3.78 15.83
C ILE A 205 18.51 -4.13 15.30
N VAL A 206 19.03 -3.26 14.44
CA VAL A 206 20.44 -3.22 14.05
C VAL A 206 20.99 -1.88 14.51
N GLY A 207 22.17 -1.90 15.11
CA GLY A 207 22.76 -0.69 15.71
C GLY A 207 22.01 -0.22 16.97
N ARG A 208 21.72 1.06 17.05
CA ARG A 208 21.05 1.71 18.19
C ARG A 208 20.04 2.75 17.70
N PRO A 209 18.96 2.31 17.01
CA PRO A 209 17.96 3.25 16.55
C PRO A 209 17.28 3.96 17.72
N GLU A 210 17.00 5.23 17.55
CA GLU A 210 16.26 6.00 18.54
C GLU A 210 14.79 5.52 18.56
N ILE A 211 14.29 5.22 19.76
CA ILE A 211 12.88 4.91 19.97
C ILE A 211 12.16 6.24 20.18
N PRO A 212 11.24 6.63 19.29
CA PRO A 212 10.59 7.92 19.38
C PRO A 212 9.68 8.01 20.61
N ALA A 213 9.74 9.14 21.32
CA ALA A 213 8.84 9.40 22.45
C ALA A 213 7.37 9.51 22.02
N VAL A 214 7.12 9.93 20.79
CA VAL A 214 5.80 9.97 20.15
C VAL A 214 5.84 9.08 18.93
N SER A 215 4.98 8.08 18.91
CA SER A 215 4.91 7.15 17.80
C SER A 215 4.50 7.85 16.50
N PRO A 216 5.26 7.68 15.40
CA PRO A 216 4.98 8.32 14.12
C PRO A 216 3.71 7.80 13.48
N VAL A 217 3.10 8.63 12.65
CA VAL A 217 1.98 8.24 11.79
C VAL A 217 2.43 8.31 10.33
N ILE A 218 2.35 7.17 9.66
CA ILE A 218 2.76 7.03 8.27
C ILE A 218 1.51 7.16 7.38
N PRO A 219 1.52 7.99 6.33
CA PRO A 219 0.38 8.14 5.42
C PRO A 219 -0.11 6.79 4.88
N SER A 220 -1.43 6.60 4.79
CA SER A 220 -2.03 5.38 4.26
C SER A 220 -1.55 5.06 2.83
N LYS A 221 -1.35 6.09 2.00
CA LYS A 221 -0.77 5.94 0.66
C LYS A 221 0.64 5.32 0.71
N ALA A 222 1.51 5.81 1.60
CA ALA A 222 2.85 5.27 1.78
C ALA A 222 2.81 3.82 2.28
N MET A 223 1.96 3.53 3.27
CA MET A 223 1.80 2.18 3.78
C MET A 223 1.30 1.21 2.70
N GLY A 224 0.36 1.64 1.84
CA GLY A 224 -0.10 0.84 0.71
C GLY A 224 0.99 0.58 -0.35
N LEU A 225 1.91 1.52 -0.56
CA LEU A 225 3.07 1.33 -1.43
C LEU A 225 4.09 0.38 -0.79
N ILE A 226 4.34 0.51 0.52
CA ILE A 226 5.19 -0.42 1.27
C ILE A 226 4.60 -1.83 1.19
N GLU A 227 3.30 -2.02 1.45
CA GLU A 227 2.63 -3.33 1.36
C GLU A 227 2.86 -4.01 0.00
N LYS A 228 2.69 -3.27 -1.09
CA LYS A 228 2.91 -3.77 -2.44
C LYS A 228 4.37 -4.10 -2.73
N SER A 229 5.31 -3.31 -2.19
CA SER A 229 6.75 -3.53 -2.42
C SER A 229 7.31 -4.74 -1.67
N LEU A 230 6.61 -5.22 -0.63
CA LEU A 230 6.99 -6.43 0.12
C LEU A 230 6.74 -7.74 -0.66
N GLY A 231 6.15 -7.67 -1.86
CA GLY A 231 6.01 -8.78 -2.80
C GLY A 231 5.31 -10.00 -2.20
N ASP A 232 5.95 -11.16 -2.27
CA ASP A 232 5.48 -12.43 -1.70
C ASP A 232 5.72 -12.54 -0.18
N GLY A 233 6.40 -11.56 0.42
CA GLY A 233 6.70 -11.51 1.85
C GLY A 233 7.99 -12.24 2.24
N THR A 234 8.83 -12.60 1.29
CA THR A 234 10.17 -13.17 1.59
C THR A 234 11.12 -12.08 2.08
N GLY A 235 12.08 -12.46 2.95
CA GLY A 235 13.10 -11.55 3.47
C GLY A 235 12.63 -10.65 4.60
N GLU A 236 13.35 -9.55 4.76
CA GLU A 236 13.19 -8.60 5.87
C GLU A 236 12.96 -7.18 5.34
N ALA A 237 12.11 -6.44 6.03
CA ALA A 237 11.94 -5.01 5.86
C ALA A 237 12.82 -4.29 6.88
N HIS A 238 13.65 -3.36 6.42
CA HIS A 238 14.47 -2.47 7.23
C HIS A 238 13.79 -1.11 7.31
N ILE A 239 13.62 -0.59 8.51
CA ILE A 239 12.86 0.64 8.78
C ILE A 239 13.77 1.61 9.52
N ALA A 240 14.12 2.72 8.89
CA ALA A 240 14.81 3.84 9.50
C ALA A 240 13.80 4.98 9.73
N LEU A 241 13.76 5.51 10.95
CA LEU A 241 12.91 6.62 11.32
C LEU A 241 13.75 7.86 11.58
N HIS A 242 13.38 8.97 10.94
CA HIS A 242 13.95 10.27 11.17
C HIS A 242 12.90 11.21 11.79
N GLN A 243 13.31 12.45 12.06
CA GLN A 243 12.45 13.42 12.73
C GLN A 243 11.12 13.69 11.99
N ASN A 244 11.15 13.77 10.64
CA ASN A 244 10.00 14.16 9.82
C ASN A 244 9.63 13.14 8.74
N ASP A 245 10.42 12.09 8.58
CA ASP A 245 10.23 11.09 7.55
C ASP A 245 10.62 9.68 8.02
N ILE A 246 10.21 8.71 7.24
CA ILE A 246 10.53 7.30 7.42
C ILE A 246 11.09 6.76 6.11
N VAL A 247 12.12 5.93 6.19
CA VAL A 247 12.68 5.20 5.05
C VAL A 247 12.53 3.70 5.29
N VAL A 248 11.88 3.02 4.37
CA VAL A 248 11.69 1.57 4.42
C VAL A 248 12.36 0.93 3.22
N ARG A 249 13.22 -0.07 3.46
CA ARG A 249 13.89 -0.84 2.41
C ARG A 249 13.51 -2.31 2.51
N CYS A 250 13.11 -2.91 1.40
CA CYS A 250 12.88 -4.35 1.25
C CYS A 250 13.19 -4.78 -0.19
N MET A 251 13.94 -5.87 -0.38
CA MET A 251 14.14 -6.56 -1.67
C MET A 251 14.45 -5.63 -2.87
N GLY A 252 15.41 -4.71 -2.73
CA GLY A 252 15.80 -3.79 -3.82
C GLY A 252 14.84 -2.61 -4.02
N THR A 253 13.80 -2.49 -3.21
CA THR A 253 12.91 -1.32 -3.19
C THR A 253 13.14 -0.50 -1.93
N THR A 254 13.28 0.82 -2.08
CA THR A 254 13.34 1.77 -0.97
C THR A 254 12.22 2.79 -1.12
N ILE A 255 11.46 3.00 -0.06
CA ILE A 255 10.37 3.98 0.01
C ILE A 255 10.69 4.96 1.12
N ALA A 256 10.72 6.24 0.79
CA ALA A 256 10.82 7.32 1.75
C ALA A 256 9.50 8.08 1.79
N SER A 257 8.97 8.38 2.96
CA SER A 257 7.72 9.11 3.13
C SER A 257 7.80 10.14 4.24
N GLN A 258 7.26 11.32 3.99
CA GLN A 258 6.99 12.27 5.07
C GLN A 258 5.96 11.68 6.04
N LEU A 259 6.10 12.02 7.33
CA LEU A 259 5.17 11.62 8.38
C LEU A 259 3.94 12.54 8.39
N VAL A 260 2.79 11.98 8.77
CA VAL A 260 1.57 12.76 8.96
C VAL A 260 1.74 13.70 10.16
N GLN A 261 1.50 14.99 9.95
CA GLN A 261 1.49 15.97 11.03
C GLN A 261 0.21 15.85 11.87
N GLY A 262 0.34 15.96 13.18
CA GLY A 262 -0.80 15.95 14.09
C GLY A 262 -0.72 14.85 15.14
N ARG A 263 -1.76 14.80 16.00
CA ARG A 263 -1.83 13.85 17.10
C ARG A 263 -2.73 12.67 16.73
N PHE A 264 -2.21 11.46 16.84
CA PHE A 264 -3.03 10.25 16.79
C PHE A 264 -3.80 10.09 18.12
N PRO A 265 -5.06 9.62 18.09
CA PRO A 265 -5.84 9.39 19.31
C PRO A 265 -5.18 8.34 20.23
N ASP A 266 -5.38 8.49 21.53
CA ASP A 266 -4.98 7.47 22.51
C ASP A 266 -5.93 6.25 22.41
N TYR A 267 -5.66 5.41 21.44
CA TYR A 267 -6.51 4.27 21.09
C TYR A 267 -6.58 3.20 22.19
N ARG A 268 -5.59 3.15 23.11
CA ARG A 268 -5.58 2.17 24.21
C ARG A 268 -6.79 2.32 25.11
N LYS A 269 -7.34 3.53 25.24
CA LYS A 269 -8.57 3.80 25.99
C LYS A 269 -9.84 3.26 25.32
N VAL A 270 -9.76 2.93 24.04
CA VAL A 270 -10.91 2.40 23.28
C VAL A 270 -10.94 0.88 23.32
N VAL A 271 -9.79 0.24 23.50
CA VAL A 271 -9.69 -1.22 23.65
C VAL A 271 -10.23 -1.57 25.05
N PRO A 272 -11.27 -2.41 25.15
CA PRO A 272 -11.84 -2.76 26.45
C PRO A 272 -10.89 -3.62 27.28
N ASP A 273 -10.82 -3.35 28.57
CA ASP A 273 -10.02 -4.12 29.52
C ASP A 273 -10.65 -5.47 29.91
N SER A 274 -11.98 -5.61 29.74
CA SER A 274 -12.73 -6.82 30.08
C SER A 274 -13.91 -7.03 29.15
N TYR A 275 -14.34 -8.29 29.04
CA TYR A 275 -15.44 -8.73 28.19
C TYR A 275 -16.40 -9.59 29.00
N ASN A 276 -17.70 -9.48 28.73
CA ASN A 276 -18.73 -10.27 29.38
C ASN A 276 -18.92 -11.65 28.72
N SER A 277 -18.72 -11.72 27.42
CA SER A 277 -18.87 -12.95 26.64
C SER A 277 -17.82 -13.04 25.55
N THR A 278 -17.38 -14.24 25.27
CA THR A 278 -16.49 -14.58 24.15
C THR A 278 -17.12 -15.69 23.33
N ILE A 279 -17.23 -15.50 22.01
CA ILE A 279 -17.84 -16.45 21.10
C ILE A 279 -16.80 -16.80 20.04
N ASP A 280 -16.50 -18.09 19.91
CA ASP A 280 -15.60 -18.59 18.88
C ASP A 280 -16.33 -18.62 17.54
N MET A 281 -15.76 -17.95 16.56
CA MET A 281 -16.35 -17.76 15.25
C MET A 281 -15.40 -18.27 14.16
N VAL A 282 -15.98 -18.86 13.10
CA VAL A 282 -15.23 -19.21 11.87
C VAL A 282 -15.47 -18.14 10.83
N VAL A 283 -14.41 -17.67 10.17
CA VAL A 283 -14.45 -16.53 9.25
C VAL A 283 -15.43 -16.73 8.11
N ALA A 284 -15.35 -17.83 7.34
CA ALA A 284 -16.16 -17.98 6.11
C ALA A 284 -17.66 -17.99 6.35
N PRO A 285 -18.24 -18.77 7.29
CA PRO A 285 -19.68 -18.76 7.55
C PRO A 285 -20.17 -17.39 8.02
N PHE A 286 -19.43 -16.74 8.94
CA PHE A 286 -19.79 -15.45 9.47
C PHE A 286 -19.70 -14.35 8.39
N PHE A 287 -18.65 -14.35 7.57
CA PHE A 287 -18.52 -13.41 6.46
C PHE A 287 -19.65 -13.58 5.43
N SER A 288 -20.05 -14.81 5.14
CA SER A 288 -21.20 -15.07 4.27
C SER A 288 -22.49 -14.48 4.83
N ALA A 289 -22.75 -14.66 6.13
CA ALA A 289 -23.93 -14.11 6.80
C ALA A 289 -23.94 -12.57 6.77
N VAL A 290 -22.80 -11.94 7.10
CA VAL A 290 -22.65 -10.48 7.06
C VAL A 290 -22.88 -9.94 5.64
N ARG A 291 -22.28 -10.55 4.62
CA ARG A 291 -22.48 -10.15 3.22
C ARG A 291 -23.94 -10.27 2.77
N GLN A 292 -24.65 -11.31 3.19
CA GLN A 292 -26.08 -11.46 2.88
C GLN A 292 -26.91 -10.34 3.55
N ALA A 293 -26.61 -10.01 4.81
CA ALA A 293 -27.29 -8.92 5.50
C ALA A 293 -27.04 -7.55 4.87
N MET A 294 -25.88 -7.34 4.23
CA MET A 294 -25.55 -6.09 3.54
C MET A 294 -26.38 -5.83 2.27
N ILE A 295 -27.02 -6.85 1.68
CA ILE A 295 -27.72 -6.70 0.38
C ILE A 295 -28.84 -5.69 0.45
N VAL A 296 -29.53 -5.59 1.58
CA VAL A 296 -30.68 -4.68 1.79
C VAL A 296 -30.34 -3.45 2.63
N THR A 297 -29.06 -3.15 2.86
CA THR A 297 -28.63 -1.89 3.48
C THR A 297 -28.47 -0.78 2.44
N SER A 298 -28.78 0.47 2.82
CA SER A 298 -28.56 1.68 2.02
C SER A 298 -27.61 2.65 2.71
N GLU A 299 -27.26 3.74 2.07
CA GLU A 299 -26.46 4.82 2.70
C GLU A 299 -27.21 5.48 3.88
N GLU A 300 -28.55 5.50 3.84
CA GLU A 300 -29.40 6.06 4.89
C GLU A 300 -29.71 5.03 6.00
N SER A 301 -29.84 3.74 5.63
CA SER A 301 -30.13 2.62 6.53
C SER A 301 -28.94 1.65 6.57
N ARG A 302 -27.82 2.09 7.17
CA ARG A 302 -26.55 1.33 7.20
C ARG A 302 -26.53 0.23 8.26
N GLY A 303 -27.41 0.29 9.25
CA GLY A 303 -27.36 -0.58 10.40
C GLY A 303 -27.88 -1.99 10.12
N VAL A 304 -27.15 -2.98 10.60
CA VAL A 304 -27.61 -4.36 10.76
C VAL A 304 -27.66 -4.69 12.24
N ASP A 305 -28.79 -5.27 12.69
CA ASP A 305 -28.94 -5.74 14.04
C ASP A 305 -28.35 -7.14 14.17
N PHE A 306 -27.38 -7.27 15.03
CA PHE A 306 -26.80 -8.53 15.43
C PHE A 306 -27.47 -8.96 16.75
N GLU A 307 -28.43 -9.88 16.64
CA GLU A 307 -29.17 -10.42 17.77
C GLU A 307 -28.52 -11.72 18.23
N PHE A 308 -27.91 -11.68 19.40
CA PHE A 308 -27.29 -12.82 20.06
C PHE A 308 -28.32 -13.49 20.95
N GLY A 309 -28.68 -14.71 20.62
CA GLY A 309 -29.58 -15.57 21.42
C GLY A 309 -28.94 -16.92 21.69
N LYS A 310 -29.55 -17.72 22.55
CA LYS A 310 -29.02 -19.03 22.94
C LYS A 310 -28.82 -19.94 21.73
N GLY A 311 -27.56 -20.21 21.38
CA GLY A 311 -27.17 -21.06 20.28
C GLY A 311 -27.34 -20.45 18.89
N THR A 312 -27.78 -19.18 18.75
CA THR A 312 -28.13 -18.60 17.46
C THR A 312 -27.73 -17.12 17.39
N LEU A 313 -27.15 -16.71 16.28
CA LEU A 313 -26.98 -15.32 15.88
C LEU A 313 -27.92 -15.01 14.72
N ARG A 314 -28.73 -13.93 14.86
CA ARG A 314 -29.58 -13.39 13.80
C ARG A 314 -29.03 -12.04 13.35
N LEU A 315 -28.94 -11.86 12.05
CA LEU A 315 -28.61 -10.58 11.44
C LEU A 315 -29.87 -10.06 10.73
N ASN A 316 -30.44 -8.98 11.23
CA ASN A 316 -31.60 -8.34 10.66
C ASN A 316 -31.22 -6.99 10.06
N SER A 317 -31.65 -6.74 8.84
CA SER A 317 -31.52 -5.43 8.20
C SER A 317 -32.84 -5.02 7.55
N GLN A 318 -33.10 -3.71 7.55
CA GLN A 318 -34.28 -3.12 6.93
C GLN A 318 -33.96 -1.77 6.33
N ALA A 319 -34.34 -1.56 5.07
CA ALA A 319 -34.32 -0.27 4.41
C ALA A 319 -35.68 -0.04 3.75
N ALA A 320 -36.25 1.15 3.92
CA ALA A 320 -37.63 1.45 3.52
C ALA A 320 -37.90 1.29 2.01
N ASP A 321 -36.88 1.57 1.22
CA ASP A 321 -36.92 1.59 -0.25
C ASP A 321 -36.40 0.29 -0.91
N ILE A 322 -35.66 -0.56 -0.13
CA ILE A 322 -35.04 -1.78 -0.67
C ILE A 322 -35.75 -3.06 -0.16
N GLY A 323 -36.07 -3.11 1.15
CA GLY A 323 -36.71 -4.28 1.75
C GLY A 323 -36.11 -4.67 3.10
N GLN A 324 -36.24 -5.96 3.42
CA GLN A 324 -35.70 -6.49 4.69
C GLN A 324 -34.99 -7.82 4.47
N SER A 325 -34.02 -8.12 5.34
CA SER A 325 -33.39 -9.44 5.39
C SER A 325 -33.30 -9.96 6.82
N LYS A 326 -33.36 -11.27 6.95
CA LYS A 326 -33.14 -12.00 8.19
C LYS A 326 -32.26 -13.20 7.90
N ILE A 327 -31.07 -13.21 8.45
CA ILE A 327 -30.10 -14.29 8.31
C ILE A 327 -29.86 -14.91 9.68
N GLU A 328 -29.96 -16.24 9.78
CA GLU A 328 -29.68 -16.97 11.01
C GLU A 328 -28.49 -17.90 10.83
N MET A 329 -27.65 -17.96 11.86
CA MET A 329 -26.53 -18.90 11.91
C MET A 329 -26.35 -19.45 13.33
N PRO A 330 -25.94 -20.74 13.48
CA PRO A 330 -25.62 -21.29 14.78
C PRO A 330 -24.32 -20.72 15.34
N ILE A 331 -24.31 -20.43 16.65
CA ILE A 331 -23.12 -19.99 17.39
C ILE A 331 -23.06 -20.68 18.74
N ALA A 332 -21.87 -20.85 19.28
CA ALA A 332 -21.65 -21.39 20.63
C ALA A 332 -21.82 -20.27 21.66
N TYR A 333 -23.05 -19.87 21.91
CA TYR A 333 -23.41 -18.82 22.84
C TYR A 333 -24.58 -19.23 23.73
N ASP A 334 -24.43 -19.05 25.06
CA ASP A 334 -25.43 -19.34 26.07
C ASP A 334 -25.66 -18.16 27.06
N GLY A 335 -25.09 -17.00 26.73
CA GLY A 335 -25.23 -15.77 27.52
C GLY A 335 -26.61 -15.13 27.38
N PRO A 336 -26.83 -13.97 28.00
CA PRO A 336 -28.07 -13.21 27.92
C PRO A 336 -28.35 -12.75 26.50
N GLU A 337 -29.63 -12.70 26.12
CA GLU A 337 -30.02 -12.12 24.84
C GLU A 337 -29.60 -10.66 24.76
N MET A 338 -28.97 -10.29 23.64
CA MET A 338 -28.55 -8.91 23.39
C MET A 338 -28.65 -8.60 21.90
N THR A 339 -28.88 -7.33 21.59
CA THR A 339 -28.86 -6.81 20.21
C THR A 339 -27.89 -5.65 20.11
N ILE A 340 -26.96 -5.74 19.17
CA ILE A 340 -26.02 -4.68 18.86
C ILE A 340 -26.18 -4.31 17.38
N THR A 341 -26.34 -3.02 17.08
CA THR A 341 -26.44 -2.54 15.71
C THR A 341 -25.07 -2.10 15.21
N PHE A 342 -24.57 -2.71 14.16
CA PHE A 342 -23.29 -2.34 13.52
C PHE A 342 -23.49 -1.91 12.08
N ASP A 343 -22.58 -1.08 11.56
CA ASP A 343 -22.36 -0.97 10.12
C ASP A 343 -21.68 -2.28 9.66
N PRO A 344 -22.35 -3.10 8.88
CA PRO A 344 -21.83 -4.42 8.50
C PRO A 344 -20.58 -4.33 7.62
N ARG A 345 -20.33 -3.18 6.97
CA ARG A 345 -19.13 -2.94 6.17
C ARG A 345 -17.88 -2.99 7.04
N TYR A 346 -17.95 -2.45 8.28
CA TYR A 346 -16.83 -2.49 9.20
C TYR A 346 -16.50 -3.92 9.62
N VAL A 347 -17.52 -4.73 9.88
CA VAL A 347 -17.34 -6.16 10.20
C VAL A 347 -16.77 -6.91 8.98
N ALA A 348 -17.30 -6.63 7.79
CA ALA A 348 -16.84 -7.25 6.55
C ALA A 348 -15.37 -6.93 6.22
N ASP A 349 -14.92 -5.69 6.50
CA ASP A 349 -13.53 -5.28 6.23
C ASP A 349 -12.52 -6.05 7.09
N PHE A 350 -12.84 -6.32 8.37
CA PHE A 350 -12.05 -7.20 9.23
C PHE A 350 -12.00 -8.64 8.67
N LEU A 351 -13.14 -9.18 8.26
CA LEU A 351 -13.20 -10.57 7.78
C LEU A 351 -12.49 -10.79 6.44
N LYS A 352 -12.44 -9.76 5.58
CA LYS A 352 -11.73 -9.81 4.28
C LYS A 352 -10.22 -10.02 4.40
N VAL A 353 -9.62 -9.61 5.52
CA VAL A 353 -8.16 -9.70 5.70
C VAL A 353 -7.72 -10.94 6.44
N LEU A 354 -8.66 -11.82 6.80
CA LEU A 354 -8.43 -13.11 7.43
C LEU A 354 -8.60 -14.25 6.44
N ASP A 355 -7.95 -15.38 6.74
CA ASP A 355 -8.13 -16.60 5.96
C ASP A 355 -9.52 -17.21 6.21
N ALA A 356 -10.17 -17.67 5.16
CA ALA A 356 -11.54 -18.16 5.21
C ALA A 356 -11.79 -19.29 6.22
N GLY A 357 -10.80 -20.17 6.44
CA GLY A 357 -10.86 -21.27 7.39
C GLY A 357 -10.39 -20.92 8.79
N SER A 358 -9.89 -19.71 9.02
CA SER A 358 -9.40 -19.31 10.32
C SER A 358 -10.54 -19.03 11.31
N GLN A 359 -10.18 -19.00 12.60
CA GLN A 359 -11.07 -18.68 13.71
C GLN A 359 -10.71 -17.31 14.28
N PHE A 360 -11.67 -16.67 14.90
CA PHE A 360 -11.49 -15.47 15.69
C PHE A 360 -12.48 -15.46 16.87
N HIS A 361 -12.20 -14.64 17.87
CA HIS A 361 -13.05 -14.48 19.04
C HIS A 361 -13.88 -13.19 18.90
N LEU A 362 -15.19 -13.33 18.88
CA LEU A 362 -16.10 -12.20 19.02
C LEU A 362 -16.34 -11.95 20.52
N LYS A 363 -15.79 -10.86 21.02
CA LYS A 363 -15.85 -10.48 22.44
C LYS A 363 -16.85 -9.36 22.63
N LEU A 364 -17.83 -9.57 23.47
CA LEU A 364 -18.97 -8.67 23.70
C LEU A 364 -18.91 -8.02 25.07
N ILE A 365 -19.36 -6.76 25.15
CA ILE A 365 -19.49 -6.00 26.38
C ILE A 365 -20.95 -5.58 26.52
N SER A 366 -21.63 -6.07 27.56
CA SER A 366 -23.06 -5.89 27.75
C SER A 366 -23.52 -4.47 28.13
N HIS A 367 -22.61 -3.60 28.58
CA HIS A 367 -22.99 -2.26 29.07
C HIS A 367 -22.70 -1.13 28.08
N ASP A 368 -21.82 -1.36 27.10
CA ASP A 368 -21.36 -0.34 26.17
C ASP A 368 -21.71 -0.63 24.71
N ASP A 369 -22.42 -1.74 24.48
CA ASP A 369 -22.77 -2.24 23.14
C ASP A 369 -21.58 -2.33 22.16
N ARG A 370 -20.32 -2.32 22.68
CA ARG A 370 -19.11 -2.45 21.88
C ARG A 370 -18.77 -3.91 21.65
N ALA A 371 -18.22 -4.21 20.49
CA ALA A 371 -17.67 -5.53 20.20
C ALA A 371 -16.20 -5.43 19.78
N ALA A 372 -15.39 -6.35 20.27
CA ALA A 372 -14.04 -6.56 19.79
C ALA A 372 -13.94 -7.91 19.09
N LEU A 373 -13.36 -7.91 17.91
CA LEU A 373 -13.03 -9.10 17.14
C LEU A 373 -11.53 -9.32 17.28
N VAL A 374 -11.14 -10.43 17.89
CA VAL A 374 -9.75 -10.68 18.29
C VAL A 374 -9.30 -12.00 17.69
N THR A 375 -8.10 -12.04 17.12
CA THR A 375 -7.44 -13.27 16.68
C THR A 375 -6.31 -13.66 17.63
N ASP A 376 -5.93 -14.93 17.65
CA ASP A 376 -4.87 -15.45 18.54
C ASP A 376 -3.47 -14.91 18.21
N ASP A 377 -3.30 -14.32 17.02
CA ASP A 377 -2.03 -13.81 16.51
C ASP A 377 -1.83 -12.31 16.79
N ASN A 378 -2.32 -11.82 17.92
CA ASN A 378 -2.17 -10.43 18.37
C ASN A 378 -2.82 -9.38 17.44
N TYR A 379 -3.96 -9.69 16.87
CA TYR A 379 -4.76 -8.77 16.10
C TYR A 379 -6.08 -8.47 16.82
N THR A 380 -6.30 -7.23 17.19
CA THR A 380 -7.51 -6.73 17.85
C THR A 380 -8.21 -5.71 16.94
N TYR A 381 -9.49 -5.91 16.72
CA TYR A 381 -10.32 -5.01 15.96
C TYR A 381 -11.56 -4.62 16.79
N VAL A 382 -11.77 -3.34 17.02
CA VAL A 382 -12.92 -2.81 17.77
C VAL A 382 -13.86 -2.11 16.82
N VAL A 383 -15.15 -2.41 16.90
CA VAL A 383 -16.20 -1.76 16.11
C VAL A 383 -17.14 -1.03 17.09
N MET A 384 -17.38 0.26 16.80
CA MET A 384 -18.36 1.05 17.54
C MET A 384 -19.76 0.78 17.02
N PRO A 385 -20.75 0.63 17.88
CA PRO A 385 -22.13 0.44 17.47
C PRO A 385 -22.69 1.71 16.85
N LEU A 386 -23.70 1.54 16.01
CA LEU A 386 -24.52 2.65 15.55
C LEU A 386 -25.54 3.01 16.62
N SER A 387 -25.57 4.29 17.03
CA SER A 387 -26.64 4.77 17.91
C SER A 387 -27.97 4.68 17.18
N ARG A 388 -28.93 3.97 17.75
CA ARG A 388 -30.32 4.14 17.36
C ARG A 388 -30.83 5.38 18.09
N ASP A 389 -31.13 6.43 17.38
CA ASP A 389 -31.98 7.49 17.91
C ASP A 389 -33.31 6.82 18.29
N ARG A 390 -33.58 6.75 19.59
CA ARG A 390 -34.82 6.23 20.17
C ARG A 390 -35.93 7.25 20.02
#